data_88f926fc6a53ec8038198d85ab5ec737
#
_entry.id   88f926fc6a53ec8038198d85ab5ec737
#
_cell.length_a   1.000
_cell.length_b   1.000
_cell.length_c   1.000
_cell.angle_alpha   90.00
_cell.angle_beta   90.00
_cell.angle_gamma   90.00
#
_symmetry.space_group_name_H-M   'P 1'
#
loop_
_entity.id
_entity.type
_entity.pdbx_description
1 polymer ?
#
loop_
_entity_poly.entity_id
_entity_poly.type
_entity_poly.pdbx_seq_one_letter_code
_entity_poly.pdbx_strand_id
1 'polypeptide(L)'
;VGSQIGALEPLYDSDTYPNAVDWRTSGAVTSVRAQGACGACWAITAVETVESAHYIGSGNLYNLAETEVIACDTTCEMCNGGWPQNAFEWVMDHGGLPLKKNLPYDDSYLYTLTEALESNK
;
A
#
# COMPACT_ATOMS: atom_id res chain seq x y z
N VAL A 1 6.07 15.02 -9.36
CA VAL A 1 4.96 14.96 -8.40
C VAL A 1 5.49 14.77 -6.98
N GLY A 2 6.44 13.86 -6.76
CA GLY A 2 7.03 13.64 -5.44
C GLY A 2 7.78 14.85 -4.86
N SER A 3 8.26 15.74 -5.71
CA SER A 3 9.00 16.93 -5.28
C SER A 3 8.15 17.98 -4.57
N GLN A 4 6.83 17.84 -4.61
CA GLN A 4 5.90 18.75 -3.95
C GLN A 4 5.66 18.42 -2.48
N ILE A 5 6.19 17.29 -1.99
CA ILE A 5 6.14 16.93 -0.59
C ILE A 5 7.32 17.56 0.17
N GLY A 6 7.76 18.73 -0.29
CA GLY A 6 8.75 19.53 0.43
C GLY A 6 8.13 20.07 1.72
N ALA A 7 8.96 20.25 2.71
CA ALA A 7 8.76 20.95 3.98
C ALA A 7 7.31 21.40 4.24
N LEU A 8 6.46 20.47 4.69
CA LEU A 8 5.23 20.86 5.35
C LEU A 8 5.62 21.54 6.66
N GLU A 9 5.36 22.83 6.74
CA GLU A 9 5.48 23.54 8.00
C GLU A 9 4.59 22.83 9.01
N PRO A 10 5.05 22.63 10.27
CA PRO A 10 4.21 22.05 11.28
C PRO A 10 2.93 22.87 11.45
N LEU A 11 1.80 22.24 11.17
CA LEU A 11 0.49 22.89 11.32
C LEU A 11 0.10 23.10 12.79
N TYR A 12 0.85 22.50 13.71
CA TYR A 12 0.53 22.48 15.12
C TYR A 12 1.76 22.77 15.96
N ASP A 13 1.55 23.36 17.12
CA ASP A 13 2.58 23.55 18.12
C ASP A 13 3.05 22.18 18.65
N SER A 14 4.36 22.01 18.78
CA SER A 14 4.97 20.78 19.30
C SER A 14 4.49 20.41 20.71
N ASP A 15 4.05 21.39 21.49
CA ASP A 15 3.50 21.15 22.84
C ASP A 15 2.15 20.45 22.83
N THR A 16 1.47 20.39 21.67
CA THR A 16 0.17 19.70 21.53
C THR A 16 0.31 18.26 21.06
N TYR A 17 1.51 17.80 20.72
CA TYR A 17 1.76 16.43 20.29
C TYR A 17 2.09 15.53 21.46
N PRO A 18 1.63 14.26 21.47
CA PRO A 18 2.13 13.30 22.43
C PRO A 18 3.61 12.97 22.14
N ASN A 19 4.36 12.56 23.17
CA ASN A 19 5.77 12.19 23.00
C ASN A 19 5.95 10.91 22.17
N ALA A 20 4.94 10.05 22.13
CA ALA A 20 4.98 8.81 21.38
C ALA A 20 3.56 8.43 20.93
N VAL A 21 3.47 7.84 19.74
CA VAL A 21 2.22 7.29 19.21
C VAL A 21 2.53 5.91 18.61
N ASP A 22 1.74 4.91 18.98
CA ASP A 22 1.79 3.59 18.37
C ASP A 22 0.38 3.19 17.94
N TRP A 23 0.11 3.27 16.65
CA TRP A 23 -1.22 2.97 16.09
C TRP A 23 -1.65 1.52 16.24
N ARG A 24 -0.72 0.60 16.55
CA ARG A 24 -1.06 -0.80 16.85
C ARG A 24 -1.91 -0.92 18.10
N THR A 25 -1.69 -0.05 19.07
CA THR A 25 -2.44 -0.06 20.35
C THR A 25 -3.89 0.36 20.19
N SER A 26 -4.21 1.14 19.17
CA SER A 26 -5.59 1.55 18.85
C SER A 26 -6.29 0.61 17.86
N GLY A 27 -5.60 -0.43 17.38
CA GLY A 27 -6.16 -1.37 16.41
C GLY A 27 -6.18 -0.89 14.96
N ALA A 28 -5.36 0.11 14.63
CA ALA A 28 -5.36 0.75 13.31
C ALA A 28 -4.45 0.06 12.29
N VAL A 29 -3.70 -0.96 12.69
CA VAL A 29 -2.67 -1.59 11.85
C VAL A 29 -2.93 -3.07 11.73
N THR A 30 -2.90 -3.60 10.49
CA THR A 30 -2.97 -5.03 10.22
C THR A 30 -1.66 -5.73 10.53
N SER A 31 -1.64 -7.07 10.46
CA SER A 31 -0.44 -7.87 10.70
C SER A 31 0.67 -7.55 9.70
N VAL A 32 1.91 -7.66 10.14
CA VAL A 32 3.08 -7.52 9.26
C VAL A 32 3.00 -8.50 8.11
N ARG A 33 3.34 -8.05 6.91
CA ARG A 33 3.34 -8.84 5.68
C ARG A 33 4.76 -9.05 5.18
N ALA A 34 5.00 -10.24 4.63
CA ALA A 34 6.24 -10.53 3.93
C ALA A 34 6.00 -10.50 2.42
N GLN A 35 6.84 -9.79 1.69
CA GLN A 35 6.71 -9.70 0.23
C GLN A 35 7.24 -10.95 -0.48
N GLY A 36 8.11 -11.73 0.15
CA GLY A 36 8.72 -12.91 -0.47
C GLY A 36 9.62 -12.56 -1.65
N ALA A 37 9.54 -13.35 -2.71
CA ALA A 37 10.37 -13.18 -3.91
C ALA A 37 9.92 -12.04 -4.84
N CYS A 38 8.80 -11.38 -4.53
CA CYS A 38 8.26 -10.29 -5.35
C CYS A 38 8.65 -8.93 -4.77
N GLY A 39 9.22 -8.05 -5.57
CA GLY A 39 9.57 -6.68 -5.17
C GLY A 39 8.33 -5.79 -5.06
N ALA A 40 7.41 -6.15 -4.17
CA ALA A 40 6.08 -5.55 -4.03
C ALA A 40 5.95 -4.55 -2.87
N CYS A 41 7.07 -4.11 -2.30
CA CYS A 41 7.04 -3.19 -1.15
C CYS A 41 6.23 -1.92 -1.41
N TRP A 42 6.28 -1.41 -2.63
CA TRP A 42 5.53 -0.22 -3.06
C TRP A 42 4.01 -0.41 -2.92
N ALA A 43 3.51 -1.55 -3.34
CA ALA A 43 2.08 -1.88 -3.27
C ALA A 43 1.64 -2.22 -1.85
N ILE A 44 2.44 -3.00 -1.13
CA ILE A 44 2.16 -3.39 0.25
C ILE A 44 2.10 -2.14 1.14
N THR A 45 3.06 -1.24 1.02
CA THR A 45 3.08 0.02 1.76
C THR A 45 1.84 0.86 1.48
N ALA A 46 1.46 0.98 0.22
CA ALA A 46 0.27 1.74 -0.16
C ALA A 46 -1.00 1.13 0.42
N VAL A 47 -1.15 -0.19 0.31
CA VAL A 47 -2.35 -0.89 0.80
C VAL A 47 -2.45 -0.81 2.32
N GLU A 48 -1.36 -1.02 3.04
CA GLU A 48 -1.34 -0.89 4.50
C GLU A 48 -1.70 0.52 4.95
N THR A 49 -1.24 1.54 4.23
CA THR A 49 -1.60 2.93 4.51
C THR A 49 -3.10 3.17 4.29
N VAL A 50 -3.67 2.62 3.23
CA VAL A 50 -5.12 2.71 2.96
C VAL A 50 -5.93 2.00 4.06
N GLU A 51 -5.49 0.83 4.50
CA GLU A 51 -6.14 0.09 5.59
C GLU A 51 -6.21 0.91 6.87
N SER A 52 -5.09 1.50 7.25
CA SER A 52 -5.00 2.32 8.47
C SER A 52 -5.79 3.62 8.36
N ALA A 53 -5.72 4.30 7.22
CA ALA A 53 -6.48 5.51 6.98
C ALA A 53 -8.00 5.24 7.02
N HIS A 54 -8.43 4.13 6.45
CA HIS A 54 -9.83 3.71 6.50
C HIS A 54 -10.29 3.45 7.94
N TYR A 55 -9.47 2.78 8.74
CA TYR A 55 -9.77 2.53 10.15
C TYR A 55 -9.89 3.84 10.94
N ILE A 56 -8.97 4.77 10.73
CA ILE A 56 -8.99 6.07 11.42
C ILE A 56 -10.28 6.82 11.11
N GLY A 57 -10.77 6.76 9.87
CA GLY A 57 -11.98 7.44 9.43
C GLY A 57 -13.29 6.73 9.76
N SER A 58 -13.30 5.39 9.87
CA SER A 58 -14.54 4.60 9.98
C SER A 58 -14.64 3.74 11.23
N GLY A 59 -13.51 3.42 11.88
CA GLY A 59 -13.46 2.46 12.99
C GLY A 59 -13.41 1.00 12.53
N ASN A 60 -13.36 0.72 11.22
CA ASN A 60 -13.33 -0.63 10.68
C ASN A 60 -11.97 -0.92 10.03
N LEU A 61 -11.30 -1.98 10.48
CA LEU A 61 -10.03 -2.43 9.93
C LEU A 61 -10.26 -3.63 9.02
N TYR A 62 -9.85 -3.51 7.76
CA TYR A 62 -9.93 -4.57 6.77
C TYR A 62 -8.54 -4.95 6.26
N ASN A 63 -8.33 -6.24 5.98
CA ASN A 63 -7.19 -6.70 5.19
C ASN A 63 -7.54 -6.55 3.71
N LEU A 64 -6.83 -5.67 3.01
CA LEU A 64 -7.06 -5.38 1.60
C LEU A 64 -6.05 -6.10 0.71
N ALA A 65 -6.41 -6.31 -0.55
CA ALA A 65 -5.63 -7.11 -1.49
C ALA A 65 -4.57 -6.29 -2.22
N GLU A 66 -3.33 -6.41 -1.81
CA GLU A 66 -2.18 -5.86 -2.53
C GLU A 66 -1.99 -6.50 -3.90
N THR A 67 -2.43 -7.73 -4.09
CA THR A 67 -2.36 -8.45 -5.37
C THR A 67 -3.04 -7.69 -6.50
N GLU A 68 -4.18 -7.07 -6.24
CA GLU A 68 -4.89 -6.24 -7.21
C GLU A 68 -4.01 -5.09 -7.72
N VAL A 69 -3.38 -4.37 -6.81
CA VAL A 69 -2.51 -3.25 -7.16
C VAL A 69 -1.30 -3.73 -7.94
N ILE A 70 -0.64 -4.78 -7.47
CA ILE A 70 0.56 -5.31 -8.11
C ILE A 70 0.27 -5.74 -9.54
N ALA A 71 -0.82 -6.47 -9.75
CA ALA A 71 -1.15 -7.05 -11.05
C ALA A 71 -1.74 -6.04 -12.03
N CYS A 72 -2.42 -5.02 -11.56
CA CYS A 72 -3.26 -4.15 -12.39
C CYS A 72 -2.76 -2.72 -12.53
N ASP A 73 -1.91 -2.23 -11.63
CA ASP A 73 -1.35 -0.88 -11.73
C ASP A 73 -0.20 -0.85 -12.75
N THR A 74 -0.53 -0.44 -13.97
CA THR A 74 0.43 -0.36 -15.09
C THR A 74 1.38 0.83 -14.99
N THR A 75 1.25 1.70 -14.00
CA THR A 75 2.20 2.80 -13.76
C THR A 75 3.42 2.34 -12.97
N CYS A 76 3.40 1.11 -12.48
CA CYS A 76 4.48 0.45 -11.76
C CYS A 76 4.87 -0.86 -12.46
N GLU A 77 5.92 -1.49 -11.99
CA GLU A 77 6.53 -2.64 -12.68
C GLU A 77 6.33 -3.97 -11.93
N MET A 78 5.17 -4.14 -11.31
CA MET A 78 4.80 -5.38 -10.61
C MET A 78 5.85 -5.80 -9.57
N CYS A 79 6.46 -6.98 -9.74
CA CYS A 79 7.51 -7.48 -8.84
C CYS A 79 8.89 -6.85 -9.09
N ASN A 80 9.04 -6.04 -10.13
CA ASN A 80 10.29 -5.31 -10.41
C ASN A 80 10.35 -3.94 -9.73
N GLY A 81 9.29 -3.54 -9.08
CA GLY A 81 9.27 -2.32 -8.27
C GLY A 81 8.20 -1.32 -8.67
N GLY A 82 8.14 -0.25 -7.93
CA GLY A 82 7.19 0.83 -8.16
C GLY A 82 7.26 1.88 -7.05
N TRP A 83 6.28 2.78 -7.07
CA TRP A 83 6.20 3.87 -6.12
C TRP A 83 4.85 3.85 -5.40
N PRO A 84 4.81 3.96 -4.07
CA PRO A 84 3.56 4.00 -3.32
C PRO A 84 2.62 5.12 -3.79
N GLN A 85 3.16 6.26 -4.19
CA GLN A 85 2.38 7.39 -4.68
C GLN A 85 1.54 7.02 -5.91
N ASN A 86 2.12 6.27 -6.84
CA ASN A 86 1.41 5.79 -8.03
C ASN A 86 0.30 4.82 -7.62
N ALA A 87 0.57 3.95 -6.66
CA ALA A 87 -0.42 3.02 -6.14
C ALA A 87 -1.60 3.76 -5.48
N PHE A 88 -1.35 4.84 -4.73
CA PHE A 88 -2.43 5.65 -4.16
C PHE A 88 -3.32 6.24 -5.23
N GLU A 89 -2.75 6.81 -6.27
CA GLU A 89 -3.52 7.36 -7.39
C GLU A 89 -4.35 6.28 -8.08
N TRP A 90 -3.74 5.12 -8.31
CA TRP A 90 -4.42 3.97 -8.92
C TRP A 90 -5.64 3.54 -8.10
N VAL A 91 -5.47 3.41 -6.78
CA VAL A 91 -6.57 3.01 -5.88
C VAL A 91 -7.71 4.02 -5.90
N MET A 92 -7.39 5.31 -5.89
CA MET A 92 -8.40 6.38 -5.96
C MET A 92 -9.17 6.33 -7.29
N ASP A 93 -8.47 6.15 -8.40
CA ASP A 93 -9.08 6.11 -9.74
C ASP A 93 -9.95 4.87 -9.95
N HIS A 94 -9.64 3.77 -9.27
CA HIS A 94 -10.36 2.50 -9.41
C HIS A 94 -11.42 2.28 -8.31
N GLY A 95 -11.63 3.26 -7.44
CA GLY A 95 -12.72 3.23 -6.47
C GLY A 95 -12.51 2.34 -5.25
N GLY A 96 -11.26 1.92 -4.98
CA GLY A 96 -10.94 1.13 -3.80
C GLY A 96 -10.26 -0.20 -4.11
N LEU A 97 -10.27 -1.09 -3.13
CA LEU A 97 -9.58 -2.39 -3.18
C LEU A 97 -10.48 -3.52 -2.69
N PRO A 98 -10.36 -4.73 -3.26
CA PRO A 98 -11.05 -5.89 -2.73
C PRO A 98 -10.41 -6.36 -1.42
N LEU A 99 -11.12 -7.21 -0.69
CA LEU A 99 -10.60 -7.84 0.51
C LEU A 99 -9.51 -8.87 0.15
N LYS A 100 -8.48 -8.94 0.97
CA LYS A 100 -7.36 -9.87 0.78
C LYS A 100 -7.81 -11.32 0.70
N LYS A 101 -8.83 -11.72 1.46
CA LYS A 101 -9.37 -13.09 1.43
C LYS A 101 -9.92 -13.49 0.07
N ASN A 102 -10.36 -12.53 -0.74
CA ASN A 102 -10.90 -12.78 -2.08
C ASN A 102 -9.81 -12.80 -3.16
N LEU A 103 -8.64 -12.26 -2.86
CA LEU A 103 -7.50 -12.22 -3.77
C LEU A 103 -6.21 -12.33 -2.95
N PRO A 104 -5.87 -13.53 -2.46
CA PRO A 104 -4.71 -13.73 -1.59
C PRO A 104 -3.38 -13.39 -2.27
N TYR A 105 -2.40 -13.03 -1.46
CA TYR A 105 -1.05 -12.76 -1.93
C TYR A 105 -0.28 -14.05 -2.15
N ASP A 106 0.29 -14.22 -3.34
CA ASP A 106 1.17 -15.31 -3.72
C ASP A 106 2.37 -14.73 -4.48
N ASP A 107 3.51 -14.63 -3.80
CA ASP A 107 4.72 -14.02 -4.36
C ASP A 107 5.27 -14.80 -5.55
N SER A 108 5.20 -16.11 -5.53
CA SER A 108 5.66 -16.97 -6.62
C SER A 108 4.83 -16.77 -7.90
N TYR A 109 3.52 -16.71 -7.74
CA TYR A 109 2.62 -16.44 -8.85
C TYR A 109 2.86 -15.05 -9.47
N LEU A 110 2.96 -14.05 -8.62
CA LEU A 110 3.19 -12.67 -9.07
C LEU A 110 4.55 -12.51 -9.74
N TYR A 111 5.57 -13.17 -9.22
CA TYR A 111 6.90 -13.17 -9.84
C TYR A 111 6.86 -13.80 -11.23
N THR A 112 6.23 -14.97 -11.37
CA THR A 112 6.08 -15.64 -12.65
C THR A 112 5.30 -14.80 -13.66
N LEU A 113 4.22 -14.15 -13.21
CA LEU A 113 3.42 -13.27 -14.04
C LEU A 113 4.25 -12.06 -14.52
N THR A 114 5.05 -11.49 -13.65
CA THR A 114 5.95 -10.38 -13.97
C THR A 114 6.93 -10.78 -15.09
N GLU A 115 7.58 -11.92 -14.96
CA GLU A 115 8.53 -12.40 -15.97
C GLU A 115 7.85 -12.70 -17.31
N ALA A 116 6.66 -13.27 -17.27
CA ALA A 116 5.90 -13.55 -18.49
C ALA A 116 5.52 -12.28 -19.24
N LEU A 117 5.14 -11.23 -18.52
CA LEU A 117 4.81 -9.93 -19.15
C LEU A 117 6.06 -9.21 -19.66
N GLU A 118 7.18 -9.30 -18.94
CA GLU A 118 8.45 -8.72 -19.38
C GLU A 118 8.96 -9.38 -20.68
N SER A 119 8.84 -10.71 -20.80
CA SER A 119 9.29 -11.44 -21.98
C SER A 119 8.45 -11.18 -23.22
N ASN A 120 7.28 -10.59 -23.09
CA ASN A 120 6.38 -10.25 -24.20
C ASN A 120 6.46 -8.78 -24.64
N LYS A 121 7.38 -8.01 -24.07
CA LYS A 121 7.59 -6.60 -24.45
C LYS A 121 8.40 -6.44 -25.71
#